data_319d61f97c513b3c8810da80a5946287
#
_entry.id   319d61f97c513b3c8810da80a5946287
#
_cell.length_a   1.000
_cell.length_b   1.000
_cell.length_c   1.000
_cell.angle_alpha   90.00
_cell.angle_beta   90.00
_cell.angle_gamma   90.00
#
_symmetry.space_group_name_H-M   'P 1'
#
loop_
_entity.id
_entity.type
_entity.pdbx_description
1 polymer ?
#
loop_
_entity_poly.entity_id
_entity_poly.type
_entity_poly.pdbx_seq_one_letter_code
_entity_poly.pdbx_strand_id
1 'polypeptide(L)'
;MFDFFQTWEEVLFGYEANADYQCGFLCMNRNDEAKIFELADQYLAPYRIKEKADGREIVPQLCPFCHGGDHADQQTFALSIEKGCYVCKRGSCGVQGSIEELARYFGASSSHLRGGKMIKTTKVQRFDLPKVEIKPPTEEIYTYFEKRKISRETVDAFKVGSNDKGMIVFPFYEKGVNTFVKFRRPRKPTEEEAKKSKEWREPNTKAILFHMDDCVFSEPLFITEGELDAMSLYEAGITNVTSVPSGCDDLSWIENCFDWLEKFKTIIIFGDNDAPGQKMVQDVCKRLDES
;
A
#
# COMPACT_ATOMS: atom_id res chain seq x y z
N MET A 1 -1.91 -27.55 17.94
CA MET A 1 -0.64 -28.05 17.36
C MET A 1 -0.89 -28.01 15.87
N PHE A 2 -0.58 -26.89 15.25
CA PHE A 2 -0.82 -26.69 13.82
C PHE A 2 0.36 -27.27 13.04
N ASP A 3 0.06 -28.11 12.04
CA ASP A 3 1.05 -28.65 11.12
C ASP A 3 1.60 -27.52 10.23
N PHE A 4 2.81 -27.09 10.52
CA PHE A 4 3.52 -25.97 9.85
C PHE A 4 4.25 -26.38 8.56
N PHE A 5 4.01 -27.59 8.05
CA PHE A 5 4.69 -28.10 6.85
C PHE A 5 3.68 -28.44 5.73
N GLN A 6 3.09 -27.41 5.14
CA GLN A 6 2.63 -27.53 3.77
C GLN A 6 3.66 -26.85 2.87
N THR A 7 4.13 -27.62 1.92
CA THR A 7 5.37 -27.44 1.16
C THR A 7 5.44 -26.13 0.40
N TRP A 8 6.58 -25.47 0.50
CA TRP A 8 7.00 -24.23 -0.16
C TRP A 8 6.79 -24.19 -1.69
N GLU A 9 6.55 -25.33 -2.33
CA GLU A 9 6.40 -25.43 -3.78
C GLU A 9 5.00 -25.08 -4.29
N GLU A 10 3.96 -25.14 -3.46
CA GLU A 10 2.58 -24.81 -3.89
C GLU A 10 2.24 -23.32 -3.81
N VAL A 11 3.02 -22.54 -3.09
CA VAL A 11 2.80 -21.08 -2.93
C VAL A 11 3.46 -20.29 -4.08
N LEU A 12 4.45 -20.86 -4.77
CA LEU A 12 5.26 -20.17 -5.76
C LEU A 12 4.84 -20.37 -7.23
N PHE A 13 3.93 -21.31 -7.53
CA PHE A 13 3.56 -21.63 -8.91
C PHE A 13 2.06 -21.80 -9.08
N GLY A 14 1.35 -20.72 -9.34
CA GLY A 14 -0.03 -20.87 -9.76
C GLY A 14 -0.88 -19.61 -9.84
N TYR A 15 -0.47 -18.59 -10.54
CA TYR A 15 -1.43 -17.60 -11.05
C TYR A 15 -0.98 -17.05 -12.40
N GLU A 16 -1.69 -17.47 -13.45
CA GLU A 16 -1.73 -16.73 -14.70
C GLU A 16 -2.50 -15.42 -14.46
N ALA A 17 -1.86 -14.32 -14.76
CA ALA A 17 -2.39 -12.97 -14.62
C ALA A 17 -3.57 -12.75 -15.58
N ASN A 18 -4.76 -12.54 -15.03
CA ASN A 18 -5.85 -11.87 -15.73
C ASN A 18 -6.01 -10.48 -15.14
N ALA A 19 -5.39 -9.51 -15.81
CA ALA A 19 -5.47 -8.11 -15.45
C ALA A 19 -6.72 -7.48 -16.09
N ASP A 20 -7.78 -7.33 -15.31
CA ASP A 20 -8.89 -6.44 -15.65
C ASP A 20 -8.89 -5.23 -14.69
N TYR A 21 -8.01 -4.25 -14.97
CA TYR A 21 -8.20 -2.90 -14.44
C TYR A 21 -9.29 -2.21 -15.24
N GLN A 22 -10.51 -2.25 -14.74
CA GLN A 22 -11.56 -1.35 -15.21
C GLN A 22 -11.30 0.06 -14.68
N CYS A 23 -10.51 0.83 -15.43
CA CYS A 23 -10.55 2.27 -15.34
C CYS A 23 -11.97 2.69 -15.77
N GLY A 24 -12.82 3.08 -14.82
CA GLY A 24 -14.21 3.50 -15.07
C GLY A 24 -14.30 4.83 -15.79
N PHE A 25 -13.86 4.92 -17.05
CA PHE A 25 -13.88 6.13 -17.87
C PHE A 25 -14.72 5.95 -19.13
N LEU A 26 -15.50 6.97 -19.43
CA LEU A 26 -16.27 7.08 -20.67
C LEU A 26 -15.36 7.17 -21.89
N CYS A 27 -15.62 6.34 -22.89
CA CYS A 27 -14.88 6.24 -24.17
C CYS A 27 -14.69 7.59 -24.88
N MET A 28 -13.45 7.84 -25.29
CA MET A 28 -13.14 8.86 -26.30
C MET A 28 -13.65 8.47 -27.69
N ASN A 29 -14.11 9.46 -28.48
CA ASN A 29 -14.34 9.30 -29.90
C ASN A 29 -13.03 9.02 -30.64
N ARG A 30 -13.00 8.03 -31.54
CA ARG A 30 -11.82 7.49 -32.24
C ARG A 30 -11.00 8.47 -33.10
N ASN A 31 -11.32 9.76 -33.11
CA ASN A 31 -10.74 10.71 -34.06
C ASN A 31 -9.51 11.48 -33.57
N ASP A 32 -9.03 11.24 -32.35
CA ASP A 32 -7.96 12.06 -31.77
C ASP A 32 -6.66 11.30 -31.49
N GLU A 33 -6.49 10.11 -32.04
CA GLU A 33 -5.27 9.30 -31.86
C GLU A 33 -4.00 10.04 -32.34
N ALA A 34 -4.07 10.72 -33.49
CA ALA A 34 -2.95 11.48 -34.03
C ALA A 34 -2.48 12.59 -33.09
N LYS A 35 -3.40 13.22 -32.37
CA LYS A 35 -3.08 14.27 -31.39
C LYS A 35 -2.50 13.72 -30.09
N ILE A 36 -2.91 12.51 -29.71
CA ILE A 36 -2.31 11.81 -28.59
C ILE A 36 -0.84 11.52 -28.88
N PHE A 37 -0.53 11.07 -30.10
CA PHE A 37 0.85 10.85 -30.53
C PHE A 37 1.64 12.16 -30.64
N GLU A 38 1.05 13.22 -31.18
CA GLU A 38 1.68 14.54 -31.26
C GLU A 38 2.10 15.04 -29.85
N LEU A 39 1.19 14.93 -28.88
CA LEU A 39 1.48 15.29 -27.48
C LEU A 39 2.56 14.37 -26.90
N ALA A 40 2.52 13.07 -27.18
CA ALA A 40 3.49 12.13 -26.66
C ALA A 40 4.88 12.35 -27.27
N ASP A 41 4.98 12.62 -28.58
CA ASP A 41 6.23 12.92 -29.25
C ASP A 41 6.88 14.20 -28.69
N GLN A 42 6.07 15.18 -28.36
CA GLN A 42 6.55 16.45 -27.86
C GLN A 42 6.98 16.40 -26.38
N TYR A 43 6.24 15.67 -25.52
CA TYR A 43 6.38 15.81 -24.08
C TYR A 43 6.69 14.49 -23.33
N LEU A 44 6.48 13.34 -23.95
CA LEU A 44 6.69 12.06 -23.31
C LEU A 44 7.85 11.26 -23.92
N ALA A 45 8.49 11.80 -24.94
CA ALA A 45 9.61 11.09 -25.60
C ALA A 45 10.87 11.04 -24.71
N PRO A 46 11.64 9.93 -24.74
CA PRO A 46 11.34 8.70 -25.46
C PRO A 46 10.27 7.84 -24.80
N TYR A 47 9.43 7.19 -25.59
CA TYR A 47 8.41 6.26 -25.12
C TYR A 47 8.36 5.00 -25.99
N ARG A 48 7.65 3.99 -25.51
CA ARG A 48 7.27 2.78 -26.27
C ARG A 48 5.76 2.62 -26.27
N ILE A 49 5.25 1.86 -27.23
CA ILE A 49 3.85 1.44 -27.27
C ILE A 49 3.78 0.03 -26.69
N LYS A 50 2.87 -0.17 -25.73
CA LYS A 50 2.57 -1.45 -25.12
C LYS A 50 1.17 -1.88 -25.54
N GLU A 51 1.07 -3.05 -26.15
CA GLU A 51 -0.20 -3.69 -26.48
C GLU A 51 -0.79 -4.33 -25.21
N LYS A 52 -2.09 -4.19 -25.05
CA LYS A 52 -2.89 -4.81 -23.99
C LYS A 52 -4.19 -5.37 -24.55
N ALA A 53 -4.87 -6.21 -23.77
CA ALA A 53 -6.15 -6.80 -24.15
C ALA A 53 -7.25 -5.74 -24.41
N ASP A 54 -7.18 -4.59 -23.74
CA ASP A 54 -8.15 -3.49 -23.80
C ASP A 54 -7.63 -2.28 -24.59
N GLY A 55 -6.57 -2.42 -25.36
CA GLY A 55 -6.02 -1.39 -26.23
C GLY A 55 -4.51 -1.18 -26.11
N ARG A 56 -4.04 -0.01 -26.56
CA ARG A 56 -2.63 0.35 -26.59
C ARG A 56 -2.31 1.44 -25.60
N GLU A 57 -1.11 1.39 -25.03
CA GLU A 57 -0.60 2.39 -24.10
C GLU A 57 0.71 2.99 -24.60
N ILE A 58 0.85 4.29 -24.43
CA ILE A 58 2.11 5.01 -24.52
C ILE A 58 2.79 4.96 -23.16
N VAL A 59 4.00 4.38 -23.11
CA VAL A 59 4.77 4.21 -21.87
C VAL A 59 6.10 4.93 -22.04
N PRO A 60 6.23 6.16 -21.49
CA PRO A 60 7.49 6.92 -21.50
C PRO A 60 8.52 6.27 -20.58
N GLN A 61 9.77 6.63 -20.78
CA GLN A 61 10.86 6.16 -19.93
C GLN A 61 10.70 6.63 -18.49
N LEU A 62 10.24 7.88 -18.30
CA LEU A 62 10.02 8.47 -16.99
C LEU A 62 8.59 9.03 -16.88
N CYS A 63 8.01 8.95 -15.68
CA CYS A 63 6.78 9.67 -15.38
C CYS A 63 7.05 11.18 -15.43
N PRO A 64 6.24 11.99 -16.16
CA PRO A 64 6.46 13.42 -16.25
C PRO A 64 6.21 14.20 -14.95
N PHE A 65 5.58 13.57 -13.97
CA PHE A 65 5.24 14.19 -12.68
C PHE A 65 6.24 13.86 -11.57
N CYS A 66 6.65 12.60 -11.42
CA CYS A 66 7.57 12.19 -10.36
C CYS A 66 8.98 11.86 -10.86
N HIS A 67 9.21 11.89 -12.18
CA HIS A 67 10.51 11.58 -12.80
C HIS A 67 11.13 10.25 -12.35
N GLY A 68 10.27 9.28 -11.97
CA GLY A 68 10.70 7.95 -11.54
C GLY A 68 11.20 7.88 -10.09
N GLY A 69 11.33 9.01 -9.38
CA GLY A 69 11.90 9.02 -8.02
C GLY A 69 13.24 8.32 -7.94
N ASP A 70 13.48 7.51 -6.91
CA ASP A 70 14.71 6.73 -6.71
C ASP A 70 14.86 5.56 -7.69
N HIS A 71 13.81 5.23 -8.47
CA HIS A 71 13.74 4.16 -9.46
C HIS A 71 13.40 4.72 -10.84
N ALA A 72 14.24 5.63 -11.35
CA ALA A 72 14.05 6.33 -12.62
C ALA A 72 14.03 5.41 -13.86
N ASP A 73 14.46 4.16 -13.72
CA ASP A 73 14.45 3.12 -14.76
C ASP A 73 13.10 2.41 -14.91
N GLN A 74 12.20 2.56 -13.94
CA GLN A 74 10.89 1.90 -13.96
C GLN A 74 9.86 2.72 -14.73
N GLN A 75 9.31 2.09 -15.77
CA GLN A 75 8.30 2.69 -16.63
C GLN A 75 6.90 2.59 -16.00
N THR A 76 6.66 3.37 -14.97
CA THR A 76 5.42 3.33 -14.16
C THR A 76 4.28 4.18 -14.70
N PHE A 77 4.55 5.12 -15.63
CA PHE A 77 3.53 5.94 -16.24
C PHE A 77 2.98 5.29 -17.52
N ALA A 78 1.69 5.34 -17.70
CA ALA A 78 1.02 4.88 -18.92
C ALA A 78 -0.10 5.83 -19.33
N LEU A 79 -0.18 6.12 -20.63
CA LEU A 79 -1.27 6.87 -21.27
C LEU A 79 -2.00 5.93 -22.23
N SER A 80 -3.27 5.63 -21.96
CA SER A 80 -4.10 4.84 -22.84
C SER A 80 -4.50 5.64 -24.07
N ILE A 81 -4.20 5.09 -25.26
CA ILE A 81 -4.52 5.71 -26.55
C ILE A 81 -6.04 5.70 -26.76
N GLU A 82 -6.69 4.57 -26.49
CA GLU A 82 -8.12 4.37 -26.71
C GLU A 82 -8.99 5.16 -25.73
N LYS A 83 -8.54 5.24 -24.47
CA LYS A 83 -9.32 5.88 -23.38
C LYS A 83 -8.97 7.35 -23.18
N GLY A 84 -7.82 7.81 -23.71
CA GLY A 84 -7.33 9.19 -23.51
C GLY A 84 -7.16 9.55 -22.03
N CYS A 85 -6.74 8.59 -21.20
CA CYS A 85 -6.46 8.79 -19.80
C CYS A 85 -5.06 8.26 -19.46
N TYR A 86 -4.45 8.85 -18.45
CA TYR A 86 -3.13 8.45 -17.98
C TYR A 86 -3.14 8.09 -16.49
N VAL A 87 -2.17 7.28 -16.11
CA VAL A 87 -1.92 6.90 -14.72
C VAL A 87 -0.42 6.69 -14.50
N CYS A 88 0.10 7.13 -13.35
CA CYS A 88 1.36 6.64 -12.82
C CYS A 88 1.07 5.59 -11.76
N LYS A 89 1.57 4.37 -11.99
CA LYS A 89 1.36 3.23 -11.08
C LYS A 89 2.25 3.26 -9.84
N ARG A 90 3.17 4.23 -9.74
CA ARG A 90 4.00 4.41 -8.57
C ARG A 90 3.13 4.94 -7.42
N GLY A 91 3.11 4.23 -6.28
CA GLY A 91 2.31 4.58 -5.11
C GLY A 91 2.60 5.97 -4.56
N SER A 92 3.88 6.38 -4.53
CA SER A 92 4.27 7.73 -4.07
C SER A 92 3.86 8.86 -5.02
N CYS A 93 3.53 8.54 -6.30
CA CYS A 93 3.05 9.49 -7.28
C CYS A 93 1.54 9.39 -7.48
N GLY A 94 1.04 8.21 -7.86
CA GLY A 94 -0.38 7.90 -8.03
C GLY A 94 -1.16 8.86 -8.93
N VAL A 95 -0.47 9.73 -9.69
CA VAL A 95 -1.12 10.72 -10.54
C VAL A 95 -1.91 10.04 -11.66
N GLN A 96 -3.13 10.49 -11.87
CA GLN A 96 -3.97 10.03 -12.95
C GLN A 96 -4.84 11.18 -13.45
N GLY A 97 -5.29 11.08 -14.71
CA GLY A 97 -6.13 12.12 -15.29
C GLY A 97 -6.47 11.87 -16.75
N SER A 98 -7.12 12.86 -17.37
CA SER A 98 -7.43 12.85 -18.79
C SER A 98 -6.28 13.45 -19.61
N ILE A 99 -6.24 13.10 -20.90
CA ILE A 99 -5.23 13.68 -21.82
C ILE A 99 -5.33 15.21 -21.90
N GLU A 100 -6.49 15.79 -21.69
CA GLU A 100 -6.67 17.26 -21.64
C GLU A 100 -5.96 17.87 -20.43
N GLU A 101 -6.00 17.19 -19.29
CA GLU A 101 -5.27 17.62 -18.07
C GLU A 101 -3.77 17.47 -18.28
N LEU A 102 -3.33 16.41 -18.96
CA LEU A 102 -1.94 16.22 -19.32
C LEU A 102 -1.45 17.31 -20.28
N ALA A 103 -2.25 17.64 -21.31
CA ALA A 103 -1.93 18.72 -22.22
C ALA A 103 -1.82 20.08 -21.49
N ARG A 104 -2.74 20.39 -20.60
CA ARG A 104 -2.68 21.59 -19.76
C ARG A 104 -1.46 21.63 -18.84
N TYR A 105 -1.08 20.51 -18.28
CA TYR A 105 0.12 20.41 -17.46
C TYR A 105 1.38 20.81 -18.24
N PHE A 106 1.47 20.41 -19.50
CA PHE A 106 2.57 20.80 -20.40
C PHE A 106 2.41 22.17 -21.09
N GLY A 107 1.32 22.87 -20.84
CA GLY A 107 1.03 24.12 -21.53
C GLY A 107 0.62 23.97 -22.99
N ALA A 108 0.29 22.74 -23.42
CA ALA A 108 -0.18 22.45 -24.77
C ALA A 108 -1.64 22.87 -24.98
N SER A 109 -2.01 23.22 -26.23
CA SER A 109 -3.38 23.53 -26.59
C SER A 109 -4.28 22.30 -26.41
N SER A 110 -5.31 22.39 -25.59
CA SER A 110 -6.29 21.33 -25.37
C SER A 110 -7.55 21.47 -26.24
N SER A 111 -7.60 22.49 -27.14
CA SER A 111 -8.82 22.85 -27.88
C SER A 111 -9.41 21.75 -28.79
N HIS A 112 -8.65 20.70 -29.02
CA HIS A 112 -9.03 19.56 -29.87
C HIS A 112 -8.90 18.20 -29.19
N LEU A 113 -8.52 18.16 -27.91
CA LEU A 113 -8.47 16.96 -27.11
C LEU A 113 -9.78 16.91 -26.31
N ARG A 114 -10.63 15.94 -26.61
CA ARG A 114 -11.86 15.72 -25.85
C ARG A 114 -11.70 14.45 -25.03
N GLY A 115 -11.41 14.62 -23.77
CA GLY A 115 -11.40 13.55 -22.77
C GLY A 115 -12.59 13.69 -21.84
N GLY A 116 -12.99 12.58 -21.27
CA GLY A 116 -14.13 12.51 -20.36
C GLY A 116 -13.96 13.41 -19.12
N LYS A 117 -15.08 13.51 -18.42
CA LYS A 117 -15.32 14.31 -17.20
C LYS A 117 -14.11 14.42 -16.27
N MET A 118 -13.72 15.65 -15.94
CA MET A 118 -12.63 15.99 -14.99
C MET A 118 -12.59 15.03 -13.80
N ILE A 119 -11.46 14.33 -13.68
CA ILE A 119 -11.11 13.69 -12.42
C ILE A 119 -10.56 14.77 -11.51
N LYS A 120 -11.07 14.83 -10.31
CA LYS A 120 -10.50 15.71 -9.29
C LYS A 120 -9.01 15.34 -9.17
N THR A 121 -8.14 16.31 -9.45
CA THR A 121 -6.72 16.19 -9.11
C THR A 121 -6.64 15.63 -7.71
N THR A 122 -5.92 14.52 -7.54
CA THR A 122 -5.66 13.96 -6.22
C THR A 122 -5.05 15.10 -5.40
N LYS A 123 -5.84 15.62 -4.45
CA LYS A 123 -5.28 16.53 -3.46
C LYS A 123 -4.13 15.78 -2.84
N VAL A 124 -2.94 16.37 -2.83
CA VAL A 124 -1.84 15.84 -2.03
C VAL A 124 -2.41 15.61 -0.64
N GLN A 125 -2.58 14.35 -0.28
CA GLN A 125 -3.19 14.02 0.99
C GLN A 125 -2.21 14.44 2.07
N ARG A 126 -2.59 15.44 2.86
CA ARG A 126 -1.82 15.87 4.02
C ARG A 126 -2.29 15.06 5.19
N PHE A 127 -1.35 14.37 5.80
CA PHE A 127 -1.61 13.61 7.02
C PHE A 127 -1.18 14.42 8.23
N ASP A 128 -1.89 14.23 9.32
CA ASP A 128 -1.51 14.74 10.64
C ASP A 128 -0.62 13.71 11.34
N LEU A 129 0.25 14.16 12.22
CA LEU A 129 0.94 13.26 13.12
C LEU A 129 0.00 12.86 14.27
N PRO A 130 0.13 11.62 14.80
CA PRO A 130 -0.61 11.21 15.98
C PRO A 130 -0.39 12.15 17.15
N LYS A 131 -1.46 12.40 17.92
CA LYS A 131 -1.45 13.31 19.06
C LYS A 131 -1.35 12.59 20.40
N VAL A 132 -1.50 11.27 20.39
CA VAL A 132 -1.42 10.47 21.62
C VAL A 132 -0.02 10.55 22.21
N GLU A 133 0.05 10.78 23.52
CA GLU A 133 1.28 10.56 24.28
C GLU A 133 1.42 9.06 24.55
N ILE A 134 2.50 8.47 24.06
CA ILE A 134 2.80 7.06 24.22
C ILE A 134 3.63 6.89 25.49
N LYS A 135 3.07 6.14 26.44
CA LYS A 135 3.71 5.80 27.71
C LYS A 135 4.24 4.37 27.67
N PRO A 136 5.20 4.01 28.54
CA PRO A 136 5.62 2.62 28.66
C PRO A 136 4.44 1.65 28.88
N PRO A 137 4.54 0.39 28.46
CA PRO A 137 3.52 -0.61 28.69
C PRO A 137 3.31 -0.82 30.20
N THR A 138 2.05 -1.00 30.62
CA THR A 138 1.71 -1.37 32.00
C THR A 138 1.86 -2.88 32.21
N GLU A 139 1.92 -3.34 33.47
CA GLU A 139 1.92 -4.77 33.79
C GLU A 139 0.69 -5.53 33.24
N GLU A 140 -0.47 -4.87 33.16
CA GLU A 140 -1.66 -5.45 32.52
C GLU A 140 -1.42 -5.71 31.02
N ILE A 141 -0.74 -4.79 30.35
CA ILE A 141 -0.39 -4.92 28.91
C ILE A 141 0.63 -6.05 28.72
N TYR A 142 1.70 -6.11 29.51
CA TYR A 142 2.64 -7.22 29.45
C TYR A 142 1.94 -8.57 29.69
N THR A 143 1.09 -8.65 30.71
CA THR A 143 0.28 -9.85 30.99
C THR A 143 -0.63 -10.23 29.82
N TYR A 144 -1.18 -9.25 29.09
CA TYR A 144 -1.99 -9.49 27.90
C TYR A 144 -1.20 -10.19 26.81
N PHE A 145 0.05 -9.79 26.58
CA PHE A 145 0.95 -10.38 25.59
C PHE A 145 1.51 -11.75 26.05
N GLU A 146 1.92 -11.87 27.30
CA GLU A 146 2.42 -13.12 27.90
C GLU A 146 1.40 -14.28 27.80
N LYS A 147 0.11 -13.99 27.98
CA LYS A 147 -0.97 -14.95 27.76
C LYS A 147 -1.05 -15.46 26.31
N ARG A 148 -0.44 -14.74 25.37
CA ARG A 148 -0.34 -15.09 23.94
C ARG A 148 1.02 -15.65 23.56
N LYS A 149 1.87 -15.89 24.56
CA LYS A 149 3.25 -16.36 24.36
C LYS A 149 4.14 -15.36 23.62
N ILE A 150 3.84 -14.08 23.76
CA ILE A 150 4.66 -12.97 23.29
C ILE A 150 5.40 -12.41 24.51
N SER A 151 6.74 -12.41 24.45
CA SER A 151 7.61 -11.97 25.53
C SER A 151 7.59 -10.46 25.73
N ARG A 152 8.09 -9.99 26.87
CA ARG A 152 8.28 -8.55 27.13
C ARG A 152 9.28 -7.95 26.18
N GLU A 153 10.33 -8.69 25.89
CA GLU A 153 11.38 -8.31 24.93
C GLU A 153 10.79 -8.01 23.56
N THR A 154 9.87 -8.82 23.07
CA THR A 154 9.16 -8.57 21.81
C THR A 154 8.25 -7.36 21.90
N VAL A 155 7.51 -7.19 23.01
CA VAL A 155 6.67 -6.00 23.23
C VAL A 155 7.52 -4.72 23.15
N ASP A 156 8.68 -4.74 23.78
CA ASP A 156 9.61 -3.59 23.81
C ASP A 156 10.28 -3.38 22.42
N ALA A 157 10.66 -4.45 21.73
CA ALA A 157 11.25 -4.38 20.38
C ALA A 157 10.28 -3.73 19.38
N PHE A 158 8.98 -4.06 19.49
CA PHE A 158 7.93 -3.47 18.66
C PHE A 158 7.47 -2.08 19.17
N LYS A 159 8.11 -1.55 20.20
CA LYS A 159 7.82 -0.22 20.77
C LYS A 159 6.35 -0.04 21.17
N VAL A 160 5.68 -1.15 21.51
CA VAL A 160 4.30 -1.14 21.98
C VAL A 160 4.22 -0.36 23.28
N GLY A 161 3.24 0.50 23.41
CA GLY A 161 3.07 1.35 24.59
C GLY A 161 1.69 1.32 25.19
N SER A 162 1.45 2.28 26.06
CA SER A 162 0.16 2.55 26.68
C SER A 162 -0.23 4.02 26.53
N ASN A 163 -1.48 4.34 26.87
CA ASN A 163 -1.95 5.70 26.99
C ASN A 163 -2.65 5.93 28.37
N ASP A 164 -3.09 7.16 28.64
CA ASP A 164 -3.79 7.53 29.89
C ASP A 164 -5.06 6.72 30.18
N LYS A 165 -5.63 6.07 29.16
CA LYS A 165 -6.83 5.23 29.29
C LYS A 165 -6.51 3.75 29.50
N GLY A 166 -5.24 3.41 29.72
CA GLY A 166 -4.79 2.03 29.88
C GLY A 166 -4.92 1.16 28.62
N MET A 167 -4.96 1.79 27.44
CA MET A 167 -5.06 1.08 26.18
C MET A 167 -3.68 0.65 25.70
N ILE A 168 -3.61 -0.49 25.02
CA ILE A 168 -2.45 -0.86 24.21
C ILE A 168 -2.35 0.14 23.06
N VAL A 169 -1.18 0.70 22.86
CA VAL A 169 -0.86 1.58 21.74
C VAL A 169 0.18 0.90 20.86
N PHE A 170 -0.17 0.66 19.61
CA PHE A 170 0.74 0.21 18.58
C PHE A 170 1.17 1.43 17.76
N PRO A 171 2.41 1.91 17.92
CA PRO A 171 2.93 3.02 17.13
C PRO A 171 3.56 2.52 15.83
N PHE A 172 3.35 3.26 14.77
CA PHE A 172 3.91 2.98 13.45
C PHE A 172 4.92 4.06 13.09
N TYR A 173 6.16 3.67 12.93
CA TYR A 173 7.26 4.58 12.66
C TYR A 173 7.70 4.53 11.21
N GLU A 174 7.95 5.71 10.64
CA GLU A 174 8.63 5.89 9.36
C GLU A 174 9.79 6.86 9.55
N LYS A 175 11.02 6.38 9.35
CA LYS A 175 12.26 7.16 9.53
C LYS A 175 12.35 7.79 10.94
N GLY A 176 11.97 7.02 11.96
CA GLY A 176 11.97 7.44 13.37
C GLY A 176 10.81 8.35 13.78
N VAL A 177 9.89 8.70 12.87
CA VAL A 177 8.72 9.54 13.17
C VAL A 177 7.49 8.65 13.32
N ASN A 178 6.75 8.78 14.42
CA ASN A 178 5.47 8.10 14.58
C ASN A 178 4.42 8.78 13.67
N THR A 179 3.98 8.09 12.62
CA THR A 179 3.06 8.62 11.61
C THR A 179 1.65 8.07 11.73
N PHE A 180 1.48 6.96 12.47
CA PHE A 180 0.20 6.30 12.63
C PHE A 180 0.15 5.55 13.95
N VAL A 181 -1.03 5.43 14.56
CA VAL A 181 -1.24 4.66 15.79
C VAL A 181 -2.52 3.85 15.73
N LYS A 182 -2.46 2.64 16.29
CA LYS A 182 -3.64 1.82 16.61
C LYS A 182 -3.77 1.64 18.10
N PHE A 183 -5.00 1.54 18.54
CA PHE A 183 -5.34 1.30 19.95
C PHE A 183 -6.10 0.00 20.09
N ARG A 184 -5.79 -0.75 21.14
CA ARG A 184 -6.47 -1.99 21.47
C ARG A 184 -6.70 -2.10 22.98
N ARG A 185 -7.81 -2.72 23.39
CA ARG A 185 -8.04 -3.02 24.80
C ARG A 185 -7.19 -4.19 25.25
N PRO A 186 -6.52 -4.12 26.44
CA PRO A 186 -5.74 -5.25 26.97
C PRO A 186 -6.63 -6.36 27.55
N ARG A 187 -7.94 -6.27 27.44
CA ARG A 187 -8.94 -7.20 28.00
C ARG A 187 -10.06 -7.51 27.00
N LYS A 188 -10.85 -8.52 27.32
CA LYS A 188 -12.10 -8.77 26.57
C LYS A 188 -13.04 -7.58 26.73
N PRO A 189 -13.71 -7.15 25.65
CA PRO A 189 -14.71 -6.08 25.74
C PRO A 189 -15.92 -6.52 26.58
N THR A 190 -16.56 -5.57 27.23
CA THR A 190 -17.90 -5.78 27.82
C THR A 190 -18.94 -5.93 26.70
N GLU A 191 -20.17 -6.37 27.03
CA GLU A 191 -21.24 -6.50 26.02
C GLU A 191 -21.55 -5.18 25.29
N GLU A 192 -21.49 -4.05 26.00
CA GLU A 192 -21.66 -2.72 25.39
C GLU A 192 -20.47 -2.33 24.50
N GLU A 193 -19.26 -2.66 24.91
CA GLU A 193 -18.04 -2.41 24.14
C GLU A 193 -17.90 -3.36 22.95
N ALA A 194 -18.44 -4.57 23.02
CA ALA A 194 -18.43 -5.54 21.92
C ALA A 194 -19.20 -5.06 20.68
N LYS A 195 -20.12 -4.13 20.88
CA LYS A 195 -20.85 -3.44 19.80
C LYS A 195 -20.00 -2.38 19.08
N LYS A 196 -18.85 -2.01 19.65
CA LYS A 196 -17.90 -1.06 19.10
C LYS A 196 -16.69 -1.83 18.55
N SER A 197 -15.93 -1.22 17.66
CA SER A 197 -14.71 -1.82 17.15
C SER A 197 -13.76 -2.26 18.28
N LYS A 198 -13.06 -3.40 18.09
CA LYS A 198 -11.98 -3.85 19.00
C LYS A 198 -10.80 -2.89 18.97
N GLU A 199 -10.57 -2.28 17.84
CA GLU A 199 -9.44 -1.45 17.50
C GLU A 199 -9.93 -0.14 16.89
N TRP A 200 -9.18 0.90 17.10
CA TRP A 200 -9.42 2.20 16.47
C TRP A 200 -8.10 2.92 16.28
N ARG A 201 -8.09 3.91 15.43
CA ARG A 201 -6.93 4.72 15.04
C ARG A 201 -7.23 6.20 15.16
N GLU A 202 -6.21 7.03 15.22
CA GLU A 202 -6.41 8.46 15.08
C GLU A 202 -6.77 8.80 13.63
N PRO A 203 -7.74 9.70 13.41
CA PRO A 203 -8.15 10.09 12.07
C PRO A 203 -7.07 10.90 11.35
N ASN A 204 -7.08 10.87 10.03
CA ASN A 204 -6.20 11.65 9.15
C ASN A 204 -4.70 11.40 9.34
N THR A 205 -4.30 10.26 9.89
CA THR A 205 -2.91 9.84 10.06
C THR A 205 -2.45 8.97 8.88
N LYS A 206 -1.15 8.96 8.56
CA LYS A 206 -0.58 8.20 7.42
C LYS A 206 -0.48 6.73 7.78
N ALA A 207 -1.38 5.91 7.24
CA ALA A 207 -1.33 4.45 7.40
C ALA A 207 -0.11 3.88 6.68
N ILE A 208 0.79 3.22 7.42
CA ILE A 208 1.99 2.56 6.94
C ILE A 208 2.08 1.16 7.56
N LEU A 209 3.07 0.35 7.18
CA LEU A 209 3.31 -0.95 7.80
C LEU A 209 3.84 -0.82 9.23
N PHE A 210 3.35 -1.68 10.13
CA PHE A 210 3.80 -1.75 11.51
C PHE A 210 5.22 -2.31 11.60
N HIS A 211 6.09 -1.72 12.43
CA HIS A 211 7.47 -2.17 12.65
C HIS A 211 8.38 -2.07 11.39
N MET A 212 8.01 -1.29 10.37
CA MET A 212 8.76 -1.22 9.12
C MET A 212 10.17 -0.61 9.27
N ASP A 213 10.37 0.29 10.24
CA ASP A 213 11.66 0.97 10.43
C ASP A 213 12.78 0.03 10.92
N ASP A 214 12.40 -1.10 11.53
CA ASP A 214 13.33 -2.05 12.11
C ASP A 214 13.63 -3.23 11.14
N CYS A 215 13.03 -3.23 9.93
CA CYS A 215 13.27 -4.24 8.91
C CYS A 215 14.51 -3.95 8.06
N VAL A 216 15.16 -5.03 7.58
CA VAL A 216 16.39 -4.96 6.76
C VAL A 216 16.11 -5.43 5.33
N PHE A 217 16.58 -4.67 4.34
CA PHE A 217 16.30 -4.92 2.92
C PHE A 217 17.05 -6.12 2.31
N SER A 218 18.07 -6.64 2.99
CA SER A 218 18.86 -7.80 2.55
C SER A 218 18.18 -9.14 2.80
N GLU A 219 17.12 -9.16 3.58
CA GLU A 219 16.38 -10.37 3.98
C GLU A 219 14.97 -10.36 3.42
N PRO A 220 14.31 -11.52 3.24
CA PRO A 220 12.90 -11.59 2.87
C PRO A 220 12.04 -10.84 3.90
N LEU A 221 11.10 -10.02 3.40
CA LEU A 221 10.13 -9.34 4.24
C LEU A 221 8.89 -10.22 4.44
N PHE A 222 8.47 -10.39 5.69
CA PHE A 222 7.21 -11.05 6.03
C PHE A 222 6.15 -9.99 6.38
N ILE A 223 4.98 -10.06 5.76
CA ILE A 223 3.85 -9.15 6.02
C ILE A 223 2.68 -9.98 6.54
N THR A 224 2.21 -9.66 7.74
CA THR A 224 1.06 -10.33 8.37
C THR A 224 -0.18 -9.44 8.34
N GLU A 225 -1.35 -10.02 8.63
CA GLU A 225 -2.61 -9.30 8.69
C GLU A 225 -2.73 -8.43 9.94
N GLY A 226 -2.16 -8.85 11.07
CA GLY A 226 -2.28 -8.14 12.33
C GLY A 226 -0.97 -7.99 13.10
N GLU A 227 -0.93 -7.00 13.99
CA GLU A 227 0.25 -6.69 14.81
C GLU A 227 0.64 -7.86 15.71
N LEU A 228 -0.35 -8.60 16.26
CA LEU A 228 -0.09 -9.76 17.10
C LEU A 228 0.53 -10.91 16.31
N ASP A 229 0.17 -11.06 15.03
CA ASP A 229 0.69 -12.10 14.16
C ASP A 229 2.15 -11.80 13.81
N ALA A 230 2.48 -10.53 13.52
CA ALA A 230 3.86 -10.10 13.33
C ALA A 230 4.71 -10.36 14.58
N MET A 231 4.21 -9.99 15.75
CA MET A 231 4.90 -10.26 17.03
C MET A 231 5.04 -11.76 17.30
N SER A 232 4.08 -12.58 16.90
CA SER A 232 4.16 -14.05 17.05
C SER A 232 5.19 -14.67 16.12
N LEU A 233 5.31 -14.18 14.88
CA LEU A 233 6.39 -14.61 13.97
C LEU A 233 7.76 -14.19 14.49
N TYR A 234 7.87 -13.00 15.07
CA TYR A 234 9.10 -12.53 15.69
C TYR A 234 9.54 -13.43 16.86
N GLU A 235 8.62 -13.84 17.73
CA GLU A 235 8.88 -14.83 18.78
C GLU A 235 9.34 -16.17 18.22
N ALA A 236 8.87 -16.55 17.04
CA ALA A 236 9.31 -17.76 16.34
C ALA A 236 10.66 -17.63 15.64
N GLY A 237 11.32 -16.47 15.74
CA GLY A 237 12.63 -16.21 15.14
C GLY A 237 12.61 -15.59 13.74
N ILE A 238 11.43 -15.24 13.22
CA ILE A 238 11.28 -14.50 11.95
C ILE A 238 11.27 -13.01 12.28
N THR A 239 12.45 -12.40 12.28
CA THR A 239 12.63 -11.03 12.79
C THR A 239 12.34 -9.95 11.76
N ASN A 240 12.46 -10.24 10.45
CA ASN A 240 12.19 -9.28 9.38
C ASN A 240 10.69 -9.29 9.00
N VAL A 241 9.86 -8.83 9.92
CA VAL A 241 8.40 -8.96 9.85
C VAL A 241 7.67 -7.64 10.14
N THR A 242 6.60 -7.42 9.40
CA THR A 242 5.67 -6.28 9.56
C THR A 242 4.23 -6.77 9.59
N SER A 243 3.28 -5.88 9.87
CA SER A 243 1.87 -6.14 9.61
C SER A 243 1.18 -4.97 8.93
N VAL A 244 0.05 -5.27 8.27
CA VAL A 244 -0.79 -4.21 7.68
C VAL A 244 -1.44 -3.35 8.78
N PRO A 245 -1.64 -2.04 8.53
CA PRO A 245 -2.18 -1.12 9.56
C PRO A 245 -3.68 -1.23 9.74
N SER A 246 -4.41 -1.78 8.80
CA SER A 246 -5.88 -1.85 8.79
C SER A 246 -6.32 -3.16 8.14
N GLY A 247 -7.55 -3.60 8.43
CA GLY A 247 -8.07 -4.87 7.93
C GLY A 247 -8.05 -4.97 6.39
N CYS A 248 -8.46 -6.12 5.89
CA CYS A 248 -8.30 -6.60 4.52
C CYS A 248 -8.79 -5.68 3.40
N ASP A 249 -9.69 -4.73 3.68
CA ASP A 249 -10.30 -3.88 2.67
C ASP A 249 -9.57 -2.52 2.46
N ASP A 250 -8.64 -2.13 3.33
CA ASP A 250 -7.90 -0.87 3.21
C ASP A 250 -6.45 -1.13 2.78
N LEU A 251 -6.19 -1.02 1.50
CA LEU A 251 -4.87 -1.20 0.90
C LEU A 251 -4.13 0.13 0.66
N SER A 252 -4.61 1.25 1.22
CA SER A 252 -3.97 2.57 1.05
C SER A 252 -2.54 2.63 1.59
N TRP A 253 -2.18 1.73 2.51
CA TRP A 253 -0.83 1.61 3.04
C TRP A 253 0.19 1.18 1.97
N ILE A 254 -0.23 0.45 0.93
CA ILE A 254 0.67 0.04 -0.17
C ILE A 254 1.22 1.29 -0.86
N GLU A 255 0.35 2.25 -1.21
CA GLU A 255 0.77 3.52 -1.81
C GLU A 255 1.72 4.30 -0.90
N ASN A 256 1.43 4.30 0.39
CA ASN A 256 2.23 5.02 1.38
C ASN A 256 3.61 4.37 1.64
N CYS A 257 3.75 3.06 1.42
CA CYS A 257 4.96 2.28 1.64
C CYS A 257 5.63 1.80 0.34
N PHE A 258 5.13 2.19 -0.83
CA PHE A 258 5.53 1.60 -2.11
C PHE A 258 7.04 1.67 -2.34
N ASP A 259 7.65 2.85 -2.26
CA ASP A 259 9.10 3.04 -2.46
C ASP A 259 9.96 2.27 -1.42
N TRP A 260 9.39 1.95 -0.26
CA TRP A 260 10.04 1.13 0.74
C TRP A 260 9.92 -0.36 0.43
N LEU A 261 8.74 -0.81 -0.03
CA LEU A 261 8.47 -2.19 -0.42
C LEU A 261 9.32 -2.62 -1.63
N GLU A 262 9.50 -1.75 -2.62
CA GLU A 262 10.33 -2.00 -3.81
C GLU A 262 11.80 -2.33 -3.48
N LYS A 263 12.29 -2.03 -2.29
CA LYS A 263 13.68 -2.34 -1.89
C LYS A 263 13.89 -3.80 -1.53
N PHE A 264 12.82 -4.56 -1.30
CA PHE A 264 12.91 -5.97 -0.97
C PHE A 264 12.89 -6.84 -2.23
N LYS A 265 13.78 -7.84 -2.28
CA LYS A 265 13.80 -8.84 -3.37
C LYS A 265 12.68 -9.87 -3.24
N THR A 266 12.25 -10.13 -2.01
CA THR A 266 11.25 -11.15 -1.68
C THR A 266 10.34 -10.63 -0.61
N ILE A 267 9.05 -10.66 -0.88
CA ILE A 267 7.99 -10.31 0.09
C ILE A 267 7.10 -11.54 0.23
N ILE A 268 6.86 -11.96 1.49
CA ILE A 268 6.05 -13.12 1.84
C ILE A 268 4.87 -12.62 2.65
N ILE A 269 3.65 -12.91 2.18
CA ILE A 269 2.43 -12.38 2.79
C ILE A 269 1.69 -13.49 3.52
N PHE A 270 1.42 -13.27 4.81
CA PHE A 270 0.66 -14.15 5.68
C PHE A 270 -0.70 -13.52 5.99
N GLY A 271 -1.75 -13.99 5.35
CA GLY A 271 -3.13 -13.69 5.71
C GLY A 271 -3.74 -14.79 6.57
N ASP A 272 -4.83 -14.47 7.26
CA ASP A 272 -5.63 -15.46 7.97
C ASP A 272 -6.21 -16.49 6.98
N ASN A 273 -6.36 -17.73 7.42
CA ASN A 273 -6.92 -18.79 6.57
C ASN A 273 -8.46 -18.72 6.53
N ASP A 274 -8.96 -17.51 6.27
CA ASP A 274 -10.38 -17.25 6.03
C ASP A 274 -10.56 -16.46 4.73
N ALA A 275 -11.79 -16.24 4.28
CA ALA A 275 -12.06 -15.59 3.00
C ALA A 275 -11.54 -14.13 2.93
N PRO A 276 -11.66 -13.28 3.99
CA PRO A 276 -11.04 -11.96 4.01
C PRO A 276 -9.53 -11.98 3.92
N GLY A 277 -8.84 -12.83 4.70
CA GLY A 277 -7.38 -12.94 4.69
C GLY A 277 -6.83 -13.43 3.36
N GLN A 278 -7.47 -14.44 2.75
CA GLN A 278 -7.13 -14.92 1.40
C GLN A 278 -7.31 -13.84 0.35
N LYS A 279 -8.40 -13.06 0.44
CA LYS A 279 -8.63 -11.92 -0.46
C LYS A 279 -7.55 -10.86 -0.29
N MET A 280 -7.16 -10.52 0.94
CA MET A 280 -6.09 -9.56 1.20
C MET A 280 -4.78 -10.01 0.55
N VAL A 281 -4.37 -11.29 0.73
CA VAL A 281 -3.17 -11.84 0.10
C VAL A 281 -3.21 -11.67 -1.41
N GLN A 282 -4.34 -12.06 -2.05
CA GLN A 282 -4.51 -11.91 -3.50
C GLN A 282 -4.43 -10.46 -3.96
N ASP A 283 -5.12 -9.56 -3.27
CA ASP A 283 -5.16 -8.14 -3.62
C ASP A 283 -3.80 -7.46 -3.44
N VAL A 284 -3.04 -7.82 -2.39
CA VAL A 284 -1.68 -7.32 -2.16
C VAL A 284 -0.70 -7.86 -3.20
N CYS A 285 -0.70 -9.18 -3.46
CA CYS A 285 0.14 -9.78 -4.49
C CYS A 285 -0.13 -9.14 -5.85
N LYS A 286 -1.39 -9.01 -6.24
CA LYS A 286 -1.76 -8.35 -7.49
C LYS A 286 -1.22 -6.93 -7.60
N ARG A 287 -1.25 -6.17 -6.50
CA ARG A 287 -0.74 -4.78 -6.49
C ARG A 287 0.79 -4.71 -6.58
N LEU A 288 1.50 -5.65 -5.96
CA LEU A 288 2.96 -5.67 -5.95
C LEU A 288 3.54 -6.33 -7.21
N ASP A 289 2.88 -7.37 -7.77
CA ASP A 289 3.34 -8.04 -9.00
C ASP A 289 3.14 -7.18 -10.27
N GLU A 290 2.26 -6.19 -10.24
CA GLU A 290 2.04 -5.26 -11.36
C GLU A 290 3.03 -4.08 -11.38
N SER A 291 3.97 -4.00 -10.43
CA SER A 291 4.96 -2.93 -10.27
C SER A 291 6.26 -3.17 -11.06
#